data_174f7b457d2fafb2e1f9c5fff5c6a500
#
_entry.id   174f7b457d2fafb2e1f9c5fff5c6a500
#
_cell.length_a   1.000
_cell.length_b   1.000
_cell.length_c   1.000
_cell.angle_alpha   90.00
_cell.angle_beta   90.00
_cell.angle_gamma   90.00
#
_symmetry.space_group_name_H-M   'P 1'
#
loop_
_entity.id
_entity.type
_entity.pdbx_description
1 polymer ?
#
loop_
_entity_poly.entity_id
_entity_poly.type
_entity_poly.pdbx_seq_one_letter_code
_entity_poly.pdbx_strand_id
1 'polypeptide(L)' 'MSNLTCKALAAAAVSLLEERPLDKITVRDITDRCGLTRNTFYYHFQDIYDLLGYI' A
#
# COMPACT_ATOMS: atom_id res chain seq x y z
N MET A 1 -0.30 -7.27 16.52
CA MET A 1 0.40 -7.18 15.61
C MET A 1 -0.15 -6.67 14.37
N SER A 2 0.66 -6.14 13.60
CA SER A 2 0.25 -5.29 12.52
C SER A 2 0.07 -6.02 11.21
N ASN A 3 -0.09 -7.34 11.25
CA ASN A 3 -0.29 -8.10 10.02
C ASN A 3 -1.55 -7.69 9.27
N LEU A 4 -2.62 -7.34 10.00
CA LEU A 4 -3.84 -6.89 9.34
C LEU A 4 -3.62 -5.59 8.59
N THR A 5 -2.84 -4.68 9.16
CA THR A 5 -2.51 -3.42 8.51
C THR A 5 -1.69 -3.66 7.25
N CYS A 6 -0.68 -4.51 7.34
CA CYS A 6 0.14 -4.84 6.18
C CYS A 6 -0.70 -5.49 5.07
N LYS A 7 -1.61 -6.37 5.45
CA LYS A 7 -2.49 -7.02 4.48
C LYS A 7 -3.44 -6.03 3.83
N ALA A 8 -3.95 -5.06 4.61
CA ALA A 8 -4.82 -4.03 4.06
C ALA A 8 -4.08 -3.18 3.03
N LEU A 9 -2.84 -2.80 3.35
CA LEU A 9 -2.02 -2.03 2.43
C LEU A 9 -1.72 -2.83 1.17
N ALA A 10 -1.39 -4.11 1.32
CA ALA A 10 -1.10 -4.98 0.19
C ALA A 10 -2.33 -5.16 -0.70
N ALA A 11 -3.50 -5.38 -0.10
CA ALA A 11 -4.73 -5.54 -0.86
C ALA A 11 -5.07 -4.27 -1.63
N ALA A 12 -4.87 -3.11 -1.01
CA ALA A 12 -5.11 -1.84 -1.68
C ALA A 12 -4.18 -1.66 -2.87
N ALA A 13 -2.91 -2.03 -2.72
CA ALA A 13 -1.94 -1.93 -3.80
C ALA A 13 -2.32 -2.85 -4.97
N VAL A 14 -2.68 -4.08 -4.67
CA VAL A 14 -3.10 -5.02 -5.71
C VAL A 14 -4.34 -4.51 -6.45
N SER A 15 -5.31 -3.99 -5.71
CA SER A 15 -6.53 -3.44 -6.30
C SER A 15 -6.19 -2.29 -7.25
N LEU A 16 -5.29 -1.41 -6.84
CA LEU A 16 -4.90 -0.28 -7.68
C LEU A 16 -4.14 -0.74 -8.93
N LEU A 17 -3.32 -1.77 -8.80
CA LEU A 17 -2.59 -2.30 -9.95
C LEU A 17 -3.51 -2.90 -11.01
N GLU A 18 -4.70 -3.31 -10.63
CA GLU A 18 -5.70 -3.77 -11.59
C GLU A 18 -6.30 -2.60 -12.37
N GLU A 19 -6.21 -1.40 -11.84
CA GLU A 19 -6.80 -0.21 -12.46
C GLU A 19 -5.81 0.60 -13.28
N ARG A 20 -4.53 0.60 -12.89
CA ARG A 20 -3.53 1.44 -13.53
C ARG A 20 -2.12 0.89 -13.29
N PRO A 21 -1.16 1.31 -14.10
CA PRO A 21 0.22 0.83 -13.96
C PRO A 21 0.88 1.38 -12.69
N LEU A 22 1.91 0.69 -12.25
CA LEU A 22 2.60 1.01 -11.00
C LEU A 22 3.09 2.45 -10.95
N ASP A 23 3.61 2.98 -12.06
CA ASP A 23 4.15 4.33 -12.09
C ASP A 23 3.07 5.41 -11.95
N LYS A 24 1.81 5.03 -11.94
CA LYS A 24 0.69 5.94 -11.71
C LYS A 24 0.07 5.76 -10.33
N ILE A 25 0.71 4.99 -9.46
CA ILE A 25 0.21 4.71 -8.12
C ILE A 25 1.13 5.37 -7.11
N THR A 26 0.55 6.10 -6.16
CA THR A 26 1.31 6.74 -5.09
C THR A 26 0.97 6.08 -3.75
N VAL A 27 1.81 6.34 -2.73
CA VAL A 27 1.51 5.88 -1.38
C VAL A 27 0.16 6.42 -0.92
N ARG A 28 -0.13 7.68 -1.26
CA ARG A 28 -1.41 8.27 -0.88
C ARG A 28 -2.58 7.51 -1.51
N ASP A 29 -2.45 7.10 -2.76
CA ASP A 29 -3.49 6.31 -3.40
C ASP A 29 -3.77 5.03 -2.62
N ILE A 30 -2.70 4.37 -2.18
CA ILE A 30 -2.83 3.13 -1.45
C ILE A 30 -3.51 3.35 -0.10
N THR A 31 -3.04 4.34 0.66
CA THR A 31 -3.59 4.60 1.99
C THR A 31 -5.01 5.12 1.93
N ASP A 32 -5.33 5.97 0.94
CA ASP A 32 -6.70 6.45 0.78
C ASP A 32 -7.64 5.29 0.45
N ARG A 33 -7.18 4.34 -0.34
CA ARG A 33 -8.00 3.20 -0.73
C ARG A 33 -8.40 2.35 0.47
N CYS A 34 -7.53 2.20 1.45
CA CYS A 34 -7.81 1.35 2.61
C CYS A 34 -8.10 2.12 3.89
N GLY A 35 -8.22 3.45 3.80
CA GLY A 35 -8.62 4.26 4.95
C GLY A 35 -7.52 4.48 5.98
N LEU A 36 -6.27 4.35 5.58
CA LEU A 36 -5.14 4.52 6.49
C LEU A 36 -4.40 5.81 6.14
N THR A 37 -3.42 6.17 6.98
CA THR A 37 -2.62 7.37 6.76
C THR A 37 -1.26 7.01 6.17
N ARG A 38 -0.60 8.01 5.56
CA ARG A 38 0.75 7.80 5.05
C ARG A 38 1.73 7.44 6.16
N ASN A 39 1.52 7.98 7.36
CA ASN A 39 2.36 7.61 8.50
C ASN A 39 2.29 6.12 8.78
N THR A 40 1.09 5.54 8.69
CA THR A 40 0.91 4.11 8.88
C THR A 40 1.67 3.33 7.82
N PHE A 41 1.60 3.78 6.57
CA PHE A 41 2.35 3.12 5.50
C PHE A 41 3.85 3.11 5.83
N TYR A 42 4.40 4.28 6.12
CA TYR A 42 5.85 4.41 6.34
C TYR A 42 6.32 3.76 7.64
N TYR A 43 5.40 3.48 8.54
CA TYR A 43 5.74 2.69 9.71
C TYR A 43 6.09 1.25 9.33
N HIS A 44 5.47 0.72 8.29
CA HIS A 44 5.62 -0.68 7.90
C HIS A 44 6.54 -0.85 6.69
N PHE A 45 6.56 0.09 5.77
CA PHE A 45 7.30 -0.04 4.51
C PHE A 45 8.02 1.26 4.19
N GLN A 46 9.16 1.15 3.51
CA GLN A 46 9.93 2.33 3.11
C GLN A 46 9.33 3.01 1.89
N ASP A 47 8.80 2.22 0.96
CA ASP A 47 8.20 2.72 -0.27
C ASP A 47 7.30 1.64 -0.86
N ILE A 48 6.75 1.94 -2.03
CA ILE A 48 5.83 1.01 -2.69
C ILE A 48 6.54 -0.27 -3.08
N TYR A 49 7.80 -0.18 -3.51
CA TYR A 49 8.54 -1.37 -3.91
C TYR A 49 8.76 -2.31 -2.72
N ASP A 50 8.99 -1.73 -1.54
CA ASP A 50 9.12 -2.52 -0.32
C ASP A 50 7.81 -3.26 -0.04
N LEU A 51 6.68 -2.59 -0.21
CA LEU A 51 5.37 -3.22 -0.05
C LEU A 51 5.18 -4.35 -1.06
N LEU A 52 5.57 -4.14 -2.31
CA LEU A 52 5.42 -5.18 -3.33
C LEU A 52 6.26 -6.40 -3.01
N GLY A 53 7.42 -6.20 -2.39
CA GLY A 53 8.23 -7.32 -1.94
C GLY A 53 7.56 -8.14 -0.84
N TYR A 54 6.68 -7.51 -0.07
CA TYR A 54 5.91 -8.20 0.96
C TYR A 54 4.87 -9.13 0.34
N ILE A 55 4.31 -8.70 -0.78
CA ILE A 55 3.29 -9.48 -1.46
C ILE A 55 3.92 -10.67 -2.16
#